data_02ac77f577d4b3858c785fd8e69a88a9
#
_entry.id   02ac77f577d4b3858c785fd8e69a88a9
#
_cell.length_a   1.000
_cell.length_b   1.000
_cell.length_c   1.000
_cell.angle_alpha   90.00
_cell.angle_beta   90.00
_cell.angle_gamma   90.00
#
_symmetry.space_group_name_H-M   'P 1'
#
loop_
_entity.id
_entity.type
_entity.pdbx_description
1 polymer ?
#
loop_
_entity_poly.entity_id
_entity_poly.type
_entity_poly.pdbx_seq_one_letter_code
_entity_poly.pdbx_strand_id
1 'polypeptide(L)' 'MDKKIDTSSQFIEFYKKKGDYLVSLSENHFKNIEYRKCLELLNEAYGMYMKGNYTELAEKTKQRFIEIKEKYFKK' A
#
# COMPACT_ATOMS: atom_id res chain seq x y z
N MET A 1 -0.30 29.27 -7.40
CA MET A 1 0.21 29.32 -6.66
C MET A 1 0.01 28.65 -5.36
N ASP A 2 -0.26 29.38 -4.35
CA ASP A 2 -0.32 28.77 -3.05
C ASP A 2 -1.37 27.74 -2.94
N LYS A 3 -2.43 27.89 -3.70
CA LYS A 3 -3.51 26.93 -3.65
C LYS A 3 -3.06 25.55 -4.00
N LYS A 4 -2.15 25.45 -4.96
CA LYS A 4 -1.66 24.15 -5.33
C LYS A 4 -0.98 23.46 -4.19
N ILE A 5 -0.23 24.20 -3.43
CA ILE A 5 0.49 23.63 -2.32
C ILE A 5 -0.47 23.08 -1.29
N ASP A 6 -1.49 23.83 -0.97
CA ASP A 6 -2.47 23.39 0.01
C ASP A 6 -3.17 22.14 -0.47
N THR A 7 -3.54 22.14 -1.74
CA THR A 7 -4.21 20.98 -2.31
C THR A 7 -3.30 19.76 -2.24
N SER A 8 -2.03 19.95 -2.53
CA SER A 8 -1.09 18.86 -2.50
C SER A 8 -1.01 18.24 -1.11
N SER A 9 -1.00 19.07 -0.08
CA SER A 9 -0.93 18.54 1.29
C SER A 9 -2.13 17.68 1.60
N GLN A 10 -3.30 18.09 1.18
CA GLN A 10 -4.49 17.31 1.42
C GLN A 10 -4.44 15.97 0.70
N PHE A 11 -3.96 16.00 -0.52
CA PHE A 11 -3.85 14.76 -1.28
C PHE A 11 -2.81 13.84 -0.67
N ILE A 12 -1.74 14.40 -0.14
CA ILE A 12 -0.71 13.59 0.48
C ILE A 12 -1.27 12.81 1.66
N GLU A 13 -2.02 13.48 2.51
CA GLU A 13 -2.64 12.79 3.64
C GLU A 13 -3.64 11.75 3.17
N PHE A 14 -4.38 12.07 2.12
CA PHE A 14 -5.32 11.13 1.56
C PHE A 14 -4.62 9.85 1.13
N TYR A 15 -3.47 10.00 0.48
CA TYR A 15 -2.75 8.83 0.00
C TYR A 15 -2.27 7.95 1.14
N LYS A 16 -1.84 8.57 2.24
CA LYS A 16 -1.41 7.78 3.38
C LYS A 16 -2.57 7.00 3.97
N LYS A 17 -3.69 7.67 4.17
CA LYS A 17 -4.86 7.00 4.73
C LYS A 17 -5.35 5.88 3.82
N LYS A 18 -5.35 6.14 2.53
CA LYS A 18 -5.78 5.12 1.58
C LYS A 18 -4.83 3.94 1.61
N GLY A 19 -3.52 4.20 1.64
CA GLY A 19 -2.55 3.13 1.72
C GLY A 19 -2.71 2.32 3.00
N ASP A 20 -2.89 2.99 4.13
CA ASP A 20 -3.09 2.30 5.40
C ASP A 20 -4.32 1.40 5.34
N TYR A 21 -5.38 1.91 4.76
CA TYR A 21 -6.61 1.15 4.65
C TYR A 21 -6.39 -0.11 3.79
N LEU A 22 -5.70 0.07 2.68
CA LEU A 22 -5.45 -1.06 1.78
C LEU A 22 -4.56 -2.11 2.43
N VAL A 23 -3.60 -1.69 3.23
CA VAL A 23 -2.77 -2.63 3.94
C VAL A 23 -3.60 -3.42 4.94
N SER A 24 -4.48 -2.74 5.66
CA SER A 24 -5.37 -3.43 6.60
C SER A 24 -6.23 -4.47 5.88
N LEU A 25 -6.78 -4.08 4.74
CA LEU A 25 -7.59 -5.02 3.98
C LEU A 25 -6.77 -6.22 3.53
N SER A 26 -5.53 -5.95 3.10
CA SER A 26 -4.68 -7.03 2.63
C SER A 26 -4.43 -8.04 3.74
N GLU A 27 -4.26 -7.57 4.98
CA GLU A 27 -4.03 -8.49 6.09
C GLU A 27 -5.27 -9.34 6.35
N ASN A 28 -6.45 -8.77 6.19
CA ASN A 28 -7.66 -9.55 6.35
C ASN A 28 -7.74 -10.66 5.31
N HIS A 29 -7.41 -10.34 4.07
CA HIS A 29 -7.41 -11.36 3.03
C HIS A 29 -6.33 -12.39 3.27
N PHE A 30 -5.20 -11.95 3.80
CA PHE A 30 -4.12 -12.87 4.13
C PHE A 30 -4.60 -13.90 5.17
N LYS A 31 -5.30 -13.43 6.19
CA LYS A 31 -5.82 -14.34 7.22
C LYS A 31 -6.81 -15.33 6.64
N ASN A 32 -7.52 -14.92 5.61
CA ASN A 32 -8.49 -15.80 4.96
C ASN A 32 -7.86 -16.64 3.86
N ILE A 33 -6.55 -16.66 3.78
CA ILE A 33 -5.80 -17.46 2.80
C ILE A 33 -6.12 -17.02 1.38
N GLU A 34 -6.51 -15.78 1.22
CA GLU A 34 -6.76 -15.20 -0.10
C GLU A 34 -5.53 -14.42 -0.53
N TYR A 35 -4.47 -15.16 -0.83
CA TYR A 35 -3.16 -14.53 -1.05
C TYR A 35 -3.11 -13.67 -2.29
N ARG A 36 -3.79 -14.08 -3.36
CA ARG A 36 -3.78 -13.27 -4.57
C ARG A 36 -4.40 -11.90 -4.30
N LYS A 37 -5.55 -11.90 -3.64
CA LYS A 37 -6.21 -10.64 -3.34
C LYS A 37 -5.35 -9.80 -2.41
N CYS A 38 -4.70 -10.45 -1.45
CA CYS A 38 -3.79 -9.77 -0.54
C CYS A 38 -2.68 -9.06 -1.33
N LEU A 39 -2.09 -9.75 -2.30
CA LEU A 39 -1.03 -9.13 -3.08
C LEU A 39 -1.53 -7.96 -3.91
N GLU A 40 -2.73 -8.09 -4.47
CA GLU A 40 -3.29 -6.98 -5.24
C GLU A 40 -3.44 -5.73 -4.38
N LEU A 41 -3.95 -5.92 -3.17
CA LEU A 41 -4.15 -4.79 -2.27
C LEU A 41 -2.84 -4.19 -1.80
N LEU A 42 -1.84 -5.02 -1.54
CA LEU A 42 -0.53 -4.50 -1.16
C LEU A 42 0.09 -3.70 -2.30
N ASN A 43 -0.12 -4.16 -3.53
CA ASN A 43 0.41 -3.43 -4.67
C ASN A 43 -0.25 -2.06 -4.79
N GLU A 44 -1.57 -2.00 -4.57
CA GLU A 44 -2.28 -0.73 -4.59
C GLU A 44 -1.80 0.18 -3.48
N ALA A 45 -1.61 -0.39 -2.28
CA ALA A 45 -1.13 0.41 -1.16
C ALA A 45 0.23 1.00 -1.46
N TYR A 46 1.11 0.20 -2.05
CA TYR A 46 2.42 0.69 -2.43
C TYR A 46 2.28 1.90 -3.34
N GLY A 47 1.40 1.82 -4.33
CA GLY A 47 1.19 2.94 -5.24
C GLY A 47 0.70 4.19 -4.53
N MET A 48 -0.21 4.02 -3.57
CA MET A 48 -0.70 5.15 -2.81
C MET A 48 0.41 5.82 -2.02
N TYR A 49 1.21 5.00 -1.32
CA TYR A 49 2.30 5.57 -0.54
C TYR A 49 3.30 6.30 -1.43
N MET A 50 3.60 5.74 -2.60
CA MET A 50 4.53 6.40 -3.50
C MET A 50 3.99 7.74 -3.99
N LYS A 51 2.70 7.80 -4.27
CA LYS A 51 2.10 9.06 -4.70
C LYS A 51 2.21 10.14 -3.64
N GLY A 52 2.19 9.74 -2.37
CA GLY A 52 2.30 10.68 -1.27
C GLY A 52 3.71 10.88 -0.78
N ASN A 53 4.69 10.25 -1.43
CA ASN A 53 6.10 10.34 -1.03
C ASN A 53 6.36 9.70 0.32
N TYR A 54 5.55 8.74 0.71
CA TYR A 54 5.79 7.98 1.93
C TYR A 54 6.67 6.79 1.60
N THR A 55 7.94 7.07 1.32
CA THR A 55 8.82 6.03 0.81
C THR A 55 9.09 4.92 1.81
N GLU A 56 9.17 5.25 3.09
CA GLU A 56 9.38 4.21 4.09
C GLU A 56 8.21 3.25 4.15
N LEU A 57 7.00 3.80 4.15
CA LEU A 57 5.82 2.95 4.17
C LEU A 57 5.71 2.13 2.89
N ALA A 58 6.08 2.75 1.77
CA ALA A 58 6.08 2.04 0.50
C ALA A 58 7.06 0.87 0.53
N GLU A 59 8.24 1.10 1.10
CA GLU A 59 9.22 0.03 1.17
C GLU A 59 8.74 -1.12 2.04
N LYS A 60 8.14 -0.81 3.17
CA LYS A 60 7.62 -1.86 4.03
C LYS A 60 6.53 -2.65 3.32
N THR A 61 5.67 -1.96 2.61
CA THR A 61 4.61 -2.61 1.86
C THR A 61 5.17 -3.51 0.78
N LYS A 62 6.20 -3.04 0.10
CA LYS A 62 6.84 -3.82 -0.94
C LYS A 62 7.49 -5.07 -0.35
N GLN A 63 8.15 -4.92 0.79
CA GLN A 63 8.76 -6.07 1.44
C GLN A 63 7.72 -7.12 1.80
N ARG A 64 6.60 -6.67 2.34
CA ARG A 64 5.53 -7.59 2.67
C ARG A 64 5.01 -8.30 1.43
N PHE A 65 4.86 -7.56 0.35
CA PHE A 65 4.41 -8.12 -0.92
C PHE A 65 5.37 -9.23 -1.36
N ILE A 66 6.66 -8.94 -1.33
CA ILE A 66 7.66 -9.90 -1.77
C ILE A 66 7.67 -11.12 -0.88
N GLU A 67 7.57 -10.92 0.44
CA GLU A 67 7.57 -12.04 1.37
C GLU A 67 6.43 -13.00 1.07
N ILE A 68 5.24 -12.46 0.89
CA ILE A 68 4.08 -13.29 0.65
C ILE A 68 4.19 -13.97 -0.70
N LYS A 69 4.63 -13.23 -1.70
CA LYS A 69 4.74 -13.79 -3.03
C LYS A 69 5.73 -14.95 -3.06
N GLU A 70 6.86 -14.76 -2.42
CA GLU A 70 7.87 -15.82 -2.45
C GLU A 70 7.48 -17.01 -1.61
N LYS A 71 6.76 -16.78 -0.54
CA LYS A 71 6.40 -17.87 0.34
C LYS A 71 5.24 -18.70 -0.19
N TYR A 72 4.26 -18.06 -0.80
CA TYR A 72 3.04 -18.76 -1.18
C TYR A 72 2.84 -18.92 -2.67
N PHE A 73 3.58 -18.20 -3.48
CA PHE A 73 3.45 -18.29 -4.94
C PHE A 73 4.71 -18.79 -5.62
N LYS A 74 5.73 -19.02 -4.85
CA LYS A 74 6.99 -19.48 -5.42
C LYS A 74 6.88 -20.94 -5.83
N LYS A 75 7.49 -21.26 -6.94
CA LYS A 75 7.55 -22.64 -7.39
C LYS A 75 8.81 -23.34 -6.88
#